data_4bf7e38ce47bd5ebd9e44531434a1058
#
_entry.id   4bf7e38ce47bd5ebd9e44531434a1058
#
_cell.length_a   1.000
_cell.length_b   1.000
_cell.length_c   1.000
_cell.angle_alpha   90.00
_cell.angle_beta   90.00
_cell.angle_gamma   90.00
#
_symmetry.space_group_name_H-M   'P 1'
#
loop_
_entity.id
_entity.type
_entity.pdbx_description
1 polymer ?
#
loop_
_entity_poly.entity_id
_entity_poly.type
_entity_poly.pdbx_seq_one_letter_code
_entity_poly.pdbx_strand_id
1 'polypeptide(L)'
;HVITTGLGDLLGAKGAIVNFVLKYVKKMVPNYHIKGAVRFKQALKLGSRHTLPKVEIDHDDIAFLQYTGGTTGVAKGAMLTNRNLIANMQQASAWLSTSGIEPGKEVIITALPLYHIFALTANGLVFMKFGGCNHLITNPRDMKGFVKELKGTRFTAITGVNTLFNGLLNTPGFDEIDFSSVKFTLGGGMAVQRAVAERWKKVTGVTLVEAYGLTETSPAACINPLTLPEYNGAIGLPIPSTDACIKDDNGNILALGEVGELCIKGPQVMKGYWQRPEETATAIDADGWLHTGDMAKMDEQGFFYIVDRKKDMILVSGFNVYPNEVEDVIAMMPGVLEVAAVGVPDEKSGEVVKVVIVKKDPNLTAEMVKEHARANLTGYKHPRIVEFRKELPKTNVGKILRRELRDTPAQ
;
A
#
# COMPACT_ATOMS: atom_id res chain seq x y z
N HIS A 1 -6.88 -31.24 0.42
CA HIS A 1 -6.22 -31.59 -0.84
C HIS A 1 -5.10 -30.60 -1.14
N VAL A 2 -3.98 -31.06 -1.69
CA VAL A 2 -2.87 -30.19 -2.09
C VAL A 2 -2.74 -30.25 -3.61
N ILE A 3 -2.75 -29.09 -4.25
CA ILE A 3 -2.53 -28.96 -5.69
C ILE A 3 -1.23 -28.17 -5.89
N THR A 4 -0.28 -28.72 -6.63
CA THR A 4 0.99 -28.05 -6.94
C THR A 4 0.97 -27.49 -8.36
N THR A 5 1.47 -26.28 -8.53
CA THR A 5 1.55 -25.61 -9.83
C THR A 5 2.96 -25.09 -10.10
N GLY A 6 3.35 -25.03 -11.34
CA GLY A 6 4.57 -24.38 -11.82
C GLY A 6 4.22 -23.11 -12.61
N LEU A 7 5.12 -22.14 -12.63
CA LEU A 7 4.91 -20.86 -13.34
C LEU A 7 4.58 -21.07 -14.83
N GLY A 8 5.11 -22.12 -15.44
CA GLY A 8 4.85 -22.44 -16.84
C GLY A 8 3.61 -23.27 -17.13
N ASP A 9 2.82 -23.67 -16.12
CA ASP A 9 1.79 -24.70 -16.33
C ASP A 9 0.70 -24.31 -17.34
N LEU A 10 0.37 -23.03 -17.46
CA LEU A 10 -0.63 -22.54 -18.43
C LEU A 10 -0.02 -21.90 -19.69
N LEU A 11 1.31 -21.93 -19.87
CA LEU A 11 2.00 -21.34 -21.02
C LEU A 11 2.09 -22.30 -22.24
N GLY A 12 1.23 -23.30 -22.33
CA GLY A 12 1.24 -24.27 -23.42
C GLY A 12 2.56 -25.03 -23.54
N ALA A 13 3.06 -25.25 -24.76
CA ALA A 13 4.31 -25.97 -25.00
C ALA A 13 5.54 -25.29 -24.40
N LYS A 14 5.60 -23.95 -24.41
CA LYS A 14 6.69 -23.18 -23.81
C LYS A 14 6.79 -23.36 -22.29
N GLY A 15 5.68 -23.71 -21.65
CA GLY A 15 5.61 -23.87 -20.19
C GLY A 15 6.50 -24.97 -19.64
N ALA A 16 6.70 -26.06 -20.38
CA ALA A 16 7.62 -27.12 -19.98
C ALA A 16 9.06 -26.62 -19.90
N ILE A 17 9.48 -25.79 -20.88
CA ILE A 17 10.82 -25.18 -20.91
C ILE A 17 10.97 -24.21 -19.74
N VAL A 18 9.98 -23.36 -19.50
CA VAL A 18 9.99 -22.41 -18.38
C VAL A 18 10.14 -23.15 -17.04
N ASN A 19 9.32 -24.17 -16.79
CA ASN A 19 9.39 -24.97 -15.56
C ASN A 19 10.74 -25.69 -15.41
N PHE A 20 11.29 -26.23 -16.50
CA PHE A 20 12.63 -26.86 -16.51
C PHE A 20 13.71 -25.86 -16.14
N VAL A 21 13.75 -24.69 -16.80
CA VAL A 21 14.74 -23.66 -16.54
C VAL A 21 14.66 -23.15 -15.10
N LEU A 22 13.47 -22.88 -14.59
CA LEU A 22 13.27 -22.40 -13.22
C LEU A 22 13.73 -23.42 -12.18
N LYS A 23 13.46 -24.71 -12.41
CA LYS A 23 13.80 -25.77 -11.46
C LYS A 23 15.26 -26.18 -11.52
N TYR A 24 15.81 -26.43 -12.70
CA TYR A 24 17.10 -27.08 -12.87
C TYR A 24 18.24 -26.11 -13.20
N VAL A 25 17.97 -25.02 -13.93
CA VAL A 25 18.98 -24.03 -14.32
C VAL A 25 19.05 -22.90 -13.29
N LYS A 26 17.93 -22.27 -13.00
CA LYS A 26 17.85 -21.15 -12.04
C LYS A 26 17.77 -21.59 -10.58
N LYS A 27 17.46 -22.86 -10.32
CA LYS A 27 17.30 -23.43 -8.98
C LYS A 27 16.36 -22.64 -8.06
N MET A 28 15.35 -21.98 -8.65
CA MET A 28 14.37 -21.16 -7.92
C MET A 28 13.24 -21.99 -7.28
N VAL A 29 13.09 -23.26 -7.68
CA VAL A 29 12.10 -24.18 -7.12
C VAL A 29 12.84 -25.21 -6.27
N PRO A 30 12.63 -25.23 -4.94
CA PRO A 30 13.26 -26.21 -4.06
C PRO A 30 12.75 -27.63 -4.38
N ASN A 31 13.53 -28.63 -4.01
CA ASN A 31 13.05 -30.00 -4.04
C ASN A 31 12.04 -30.19 -2.91
N TYR A 32 10.87 -30.73 -3.25
CA TYR A 32 9.84 -31.05 -2.27
C TYR A 32 9.17 -32.40 -2.60
N HIS A 33 8.65 -33.03 -1.56
CA HIS A 33 7.79 -34.19 -1.67
C HIS A 33 6.58 -33.99 -0.76
N ILE A 34 5.38 -33.89 -1.36
CA ILE A 34 4.12 -33.73 -0.63
C ILE A 34 3.24 -34.94 -0.95
N LYS A 35 3.02 -35.79 0.04
CA LYS A 35 2.21 -37.01 -0.11
C LYS A 35 0.78 -36.66 -0.53
N GLY A 36 0.30 -37.28 -1.61
CA GLY A 36 -1.05 -37.06 -2.11
C GLY A 36 -1.27 -35.76 -2.88
N ALA A 37 -0.20 -34.98 -3.16
CA ALA A 37 -0.33 -33.78 -3.99
C ALA A 37 -0.67 -34.11 -5.44
N VAL A 38 -1.61 -33.34 -6.02
CA VAL A 38 -2.04 -33.43 -7.41
C VAL A 38 -1.42 -32.29 -8.20
N ARG A 39 -0.90 -32.55 -9.40
CA ARG A 39 -0.42 -31.48 -10.27
C ARG A 39 -1.57 -30.66 -10.83
N PHE A 40 -1.40 -29.35 -10.96
CA PHE A 40 -2.44 -28.42 -11.42
C PHE A 40 -3.09 -28.85 -12.74
N LYS A 41 -2.31 -29.20 -13.76
CA LYS A 41 -2.84 -29.72 -15.04
C LYS A 41 -3.66 -30.99 -14.87
N GLN A 42 -3.28 -31.86 -13.94
CA GLN A 42 -4.04 -33.07 -13.64
C GLN A 42 -5.35 -32.74 -12.94
N ALA A 43 -5.34 -31.78 -12.00
CA ALA A 43 -6.55 -31.29 -11.33
C ALA A 43 -7.54 -30.72 -12.34
N LEU A 44 -7.07 -29.88 -13.29
CA LEU A 44 -7.89 -29.35 -14.38
C LEU A 44 -8.49 -30.48 -15.25
N LYS A 45 -7.68 -31.48 -15.61
CA LYS A 45 -8.17 -32.65 -16.39
C LYS A 45 -9.20 -33.46 -15.62
N LEU A 46 -9.06 -33.61 -14.31
CA LEU A 46 -10.08 -34.28 -13.48
C LEU A 46 -11.35 -33.43 -13.43
N GLY A 47 -11.21 -32.12 -13.16
CA GLY A 47 -12.33 -31.21 -13.07
C GLY A 47 -13.13 -31.10 -14.36
N SER A 48 -12.51 -31.16 -15.54
CA SER A 48 -13.21 -31.10 -16.84
C SER A 48 -14.18 -32.25 -17.11
N ARG A 49 -14.14 -33.29 -16.28
CA ARG A 49 -15.07 -34.44 -16.35
C ARG A 49 -16.30 -34.30 -15.48
N HIS A 50 -16.38 -33.21 -14.73
CA HIS A 50 -17.48 -32.92 -13.78
C HIS A 50 -18.16 -31.62 -14.15
N THR A 51 -19.47 -31.57 -13.93
CA THR A 51 -20.23 -30.33 -14.01
C THR A 51 -20.18 -29.65 -12.64
N LEU A 52 -19.83 -28.36 -12.60
CA LEU A 52 -19.88 -27.58 -11.37
C LEU A 52 -21.35 -27.44 -10.95
N PRO A 53 -21.75 -27.92 -9.78
CA PRO A 53 -23.10 -27.69 -9.29
C PRO A 53 -23.34 -26.19 -9.06
N LYS A 54 -24.58 -25.75 -9.29
CA LYS A 54 -24.97 -24.37 -8.92
C LYS A 54 -24.87 -24.25 -7.42
N VAL A 55 -24.11 -23.25 -6.96
CA VAL A 55 -24.01 -22.88 -5.55
C VAL A 55 -24.71 -21.55 -5.39
N GLU A 56 -25.66 -21.48 -4.48
CA GLU A 56 -26.26 -20.21 -4.09
C GLU A 56 -25.25 -19.44 -3.23
N ILE A 57 -25.01 -18.19 -3.61
CA ILE A 57 -24.04 -17.31 -2.97
C ILE A 57 -24.80 -16.09 -2.45
N ASP A 58 -24.67 -15.84 -1.13
CA ASP A 58 -25.29 -14.70 -0.46
C ASP A 58 -24.31 -13.53 -0.32
N HIS A 59 -24.86 -12.35 -0.11
CA HIS A 59 -24.07 -11.16 0.17
C HIS A 59 -23.21 -11.27 1.43
N ASP A 60 -23.66 -12.03 2.42
CA ASP A 60 -23.01 -12.19 3.72
C ASP A 60 -22.04 -13.38 3.79
N ASP A 61 -21.95 -14.15 2.68
CA ASP A 61 -20.93 -15.19 2.52
C ASP A 61 -19.54 -14.58 2.46
N ILE A 62 -18.57 -15.23 3.12
CA ILE A 62 -17.18 -14.82 3.10
C ILE A 62 -16.60 -15.10 1.71
N ALA A 63 -16.24 -14.05 0.99
CA ALA A 63 -15.58 -14.16 -0.30
C ALA A 63 -14.06 -14.38 -0.13
N PHE A 64 -13.44 -13.66 0.82
CA PHE A 64 -12.01 -13.76 1.09
C PHE A 64 -11.71 -13.76 2.58
N LEU A 65 -10.74 -14.57 2.97
CA LEU A 65 -10.00 -14.44 4.21
C LEU A 65 -8.69 -13.72 3.86
N GLN A 66 -8.70 -12.41 3.96
CA GLN A 66 -7.57 -11.60 3.59
C GLN A 66 -6.64 -11.43 4.79
N TYR A 67 -5.52 -12.12 4.77
CA TYR A 67 -4.56 -12.06 5.88
C TYR A 67 -3.76 -10.76 5.86
N THR A 68 -3.73 -10.08 7.02
CA THR A 68 -2.91 -8.89 7.23
C THR A 68 -1.58 -9.30 7.83
N GLY A 69 -0.49 -8.74 7.33
CA GLY A 69 0.80 -8.84 8.00
C GLY A 69 0.80 -7.95 9.24
N GLY A 70 0.27 -8.46 10.34
CA GLY A 70 0.25 -7.73 11.61
C GLY A 70 1.66 -7.28 12.00
N THR A 71 1.82 -6.01 12.31
CA THR A 71 3.11 -5.46 12.76
C THR A 71 3.47 -5.88 14.17
N THR A 72 2.52 -6.53 14.89
CA THR A 72 2.63 -6.86 16.32
C THR A 72 2.56 -8.36 16.61
N GLY A 73 2.44 -9.25 15.62
CA GLY A 73 2.29 -10.67 15.92
C GLY A 73 1.79 -11.55 14.78
N VAL A 74 1.00 -12.55 15.12
CA VAL A 74 0.41 -13.51 14.18
C VAL A 74 -0.52 -12.79 13.20
N ALA A 75 -0.38 -13.10 11.90
CA ALA A 75 -1.25 -12.56 10.88
C ALA A 75 -2.71 -12.90 11.16
N LYS A 76 -3.62 -11.91 10.96
CA LYS A 76 -5.05 -12.06 11.17
C LYS A 76 -5.76 -12.10 9.82
N GLY A 77 -6.72 -13.00 9.65
CA GLY A 77 -7.54 -13.09 8.45
C GLY A 77 -8.77 -12.19 8.56
N ALA A 78 -8.80 -11.06 7.87
CA ALA A 78 -10.01 -10.25 7.76
C ALA A 78 -11.05 -10.99 6.93
N MET A 79 -12.27 -11.15 7.46
CA MET A 79 -13.40 -11.77 6.76
C MET A 79 -14.06 -10.72 5.86
N LEU A 80 -13.76 -10.78 4.57
CA LEU A 80 -14.38 -9.91 3.57
C LEU A 80 -15.53 -10.66 2.91
N THR A 81 -16.72 -10.17 3.09
CA THR A 81 -17.93 -10.74 2.49
C THR A 81 -18.12 -10.27 1.06
N ASN A 82 -18.97 -10.94 0.29
CA ASN A 82 -19.36 -10.47 -1.03
C ASN A 82 -19.93 -9.05 -0.96
N ARG A 83 -20.73 -8.73 0.06
CA ARG A 83 -21.26 -7.39 0.31
C ARG A 83 -20.15 -6.34 0.43
N ASN A 84 -19.12 -6.61 1.25
CA ASN A 84 -18.02 -5.66 1.48
C ASN A 84 -17.27 -5.34 0.17
N LEU A 85 -16.91 -6.37 -0.60
CA LEU A 85 -16.17 -6.21 -1.84
C LEU A 85 -17.00 -5.52 -2.93
N ILE A 86 -18.27 -5.93 -3.09
CA ILE A 86 -19.18 -5.33 -4.08
C ILE A 86 -19.44 -3.87 -3.73
N ALA A 87 -19.68 -3.56 -2.46
CA ALA A 87 -19.85 -2.18 -2.00
C ALA A 87 -18.61 -1.34 -2.33
N ASN A 88 -17.43 -1.80 -1.95
CA ASN A 88 -16.20 -1.05 -2.21
C ASN A 88 -15.89 -0.89 -3.71
N MET A 89 -16.15 -1.93 -4.49
CA MET A 89 -16.04 -1.84 -5.96
C MET A 89 -17.01 -0.79 -6.54
N GLN A 90 -18.24 -0.71 -6.03
CA GLN A 90 -19.22 0.29 -6.47
C GLN A 90 -18.81 1.71 -6.05
N GLN A 91 -18.38 1.88 -4.80
CA GLN A 91 -17.87 3.14 -4.24
C GLN A 91 -16.68 3.66 -5.06
N ALA A 92 -15.67 2.81 -5.28
CA ALA A 92 -14.51 3.16 -6.11
C ALA A 92 -14.91 3.47 -7.56
N SER A 93 -15.84 2.71 -8.13
CA SER A 93 -16.33 2.96 -9.49
C SER A 93 -17.03 4.31 -9.62
N ALA A 94 -17.86 4.68 -8.65
CA ALA A 94 -18.53 5.98 -8.61
C ALA A 94 -17.50 7.11 -8.51
N TRP A 95 -16.46 6.94 -7.69
CA TRP A 95 -15.37 7.91 -7.56
C TRP A 95 -14.58 8.07 -8.87
N LEU A 96 -14.20 6.96 -9.47
CA LEU A 96 -13.46 6.94 -10.74
C LEU A 96 -14.24 7.52 -11.91
N SER A 97 -15.58 7.47 -11.89
CA SER A 97 -16.41 8.02 -12.99
C SER A 97 -16.17 9.51 -13.22
N THR A 98 -15.64 10.24 -12.23
CA THR A 98 -15.30 11.67 -12.35
C THR A 98 -14.01 11.93 -13.14
N SER A 99 -13.21 10.91 -13.44
CA SER A 99 -11.90 11.03 -14.10
C SER A 99 -11.93 10.78 -15.62
N GLY A 100 -13.12 10.72 -16.23
CA GLY A 100 -13.26 10.49 -17.67
C GLY A 100 -12.95 9.05 -18.09
N ILE A 101 -13.14 8.08 -17.20
CA ILE A 101 -13.02 6.64 -17.50
C ILE A 101 -14.11 6.21 -18.48
N GLU A 102 -13.70 5.48 -19.52
CA GLU A 102 -14.57 4.94 -20.55
C GLU A 102 -14.61 3.42 -20.49
N PRO A 103 -15.80 2.81 -20.31
CA PRO A 103 -15.92 1.35 -20.27
C PRO A 103 -15.30 0.68 -21.52
N GLY A 104 -14.54 -0.38 -21.31
CA GLY A 104 -13.88 -1.17 -22.35
C GLY A 104 -12.62 -0.56 -22.96
N LYS A 105 -12.23 0.66 -22.56
CA LYS A 105 -11.07 1.36 -23.15
C LYS A 105 -9.87 1.53 -22.21
N GLU A 106 -10.07 1.29 -20.92
CA GLU A 106 -9.05 1.59 -19.91
C GLU A 106 -7.99 0.50 -19.83
N VAL A 107 -6.75 0.91 -19.64
CA VAL A 107 -5.60 0.04 -19.38
C VAL A 107 -4.93 0.50 -18.10
N ILE A 108 -4.94 -0.35 -17.08
CA ILE A 108 -4.26 -0.07 -15.82
C ILE A 108 -2.97 -0.88 -15.70
N ILE A 109 -1.90 -0.21 -15.31
CA ILE A 109 -0.65 -0.87 -14.94
C ILE A 109 -0.80 -1.49 -13.55
N THR A 110 -0.68 -2.80 -13.48
CA THR A 110 -0.83 -3.58 -12.25
C THR A 110 0.52 -4.16 -11.84
N ALA A 111 1.26 -3.37 -11.06
CA ALA A 111 2.56 -3.74 -10.52
C ALA A 111 2.48 -4.28 -9.09
N LEU A 112 1.41 -3.96 -8.37
CA LEU A 112 1.15 -4.53 -7.04
C LEU A 112 0.59 -5.94 -7.16
N PRO A 113 0.96 -6.85 -6.23
CA PRO A 113 0.46 -8.23 -6.26
C PRO A 113 -1.06 -8.30 -6.10
N LEU A 114 -1.75 -9.04 -6.98
CA LEU A 114 -3.20 -9.21 -6.94
C LEU A 114 -3.71 -9.95 -5.68
N TYR A 115 -2.85 -10.61 -4.92
CA TYR A 115 -3.23 -11.16 -3.61
C TYR A 115 -3.31 -10.10 -2.52
N HIS A 116 -2.79 -8.89 -2.74
CA HIS A 116 -2.96 -7.76 -1.83
C HIS A 116 -4.27 -7.05 -2.14
N ILE A 117 -5.06 -6.74 -1.10
CA ILE A 117 -6.41 -6.20 -1.25
C ILE A 117 -6.47 -4.93 -2.11
N PHE A 118 -5.44 -4.08 -2.07
CA PHE A 118 -5.37 -2.88 -2.90
C PHE A 118 -5.42 -3.24 -4.39
N ALA A 119 -4.51 -4.09 -4.86
CA ALA A 119 -4.50 -4.49 -6.26
C ALA A 119 -5.69 -5.39 -6.63
N LEU A 120 -6.13 -6.27 -5.71
CA LEU A 120 -7.30 -7.12 -5.94
C LEU A 120 -8.52 -6.28 -6.27
N THR A 121 -8.86 -5.28 -5.44
CA THR A 121 -10.05 -4.48 -5.64
C THR A 121 -9.83 -3.37 -6.64
N ALA A 122 -8.86 -2.47 -6.42
CA ALA A 122 -8.70 -1.27 -7.24
C ALA A 122 -8.26 -1.58 -8.68
N ASN A 123 -7.38 -2.56 -8.88
CA ASN A 123 -6.94 -2.95 -10.22
C ASN A 123 -7.78 -4.09 -10.79
N GLY A 124 -7.88 -5.20 -10.07
CA GLY A 124 -8.56 -6.40 -10.55
C GLY A 124 -10.07 -6.19 -10.70
N LEU A 125 -10.79 -6.05 -9.59
CA LEU A 125 -12.24 -6.07 -9.60
C LEU A 125 -12.86 -4.81 -10.25
N VAL A 126 -12.33 -3.63 -9.93
CA VAL A 126 -12.86 -2.35 -10.48
C VAL A 126 -12.63 -2.28 -11.99
N PHE A 127 -11.42 -2.58 -12.48
CA PHE A 127 -11.17 -2.56 -13.92
C PHE A 127 -11.87 -3.68 -14.68
N MET A 128 -12.05 -4.85 -14.06
CA MET A 128 -12.89 -5.92 -14.62
C MET A 128 -14.35 -5.44 -14.76
N LYS A 129 -14.91 -4.73 -13.78
CA LYS A 129 -16.25 -4.14 -13.86
C LYS A 129 -16.39 -3.17 -15.02
N PHE A 130 -15.36 -2.36 -15.28
CA PHE A 130 -15.35 -1.43 -16.43
C PHE A 130 -15.02 -2.10 -17.77
N GLY A 131 -14.74 -3.40 -17.80
CA GLY A 131 -14.24 -4.09 -19.00
C GLY A 131 -12.84 -3.63 -19.42
N GLY A 132 -12.08 -3.06 -18.50
CA GLY A 132 -10.73 -2.58 -18.73
C GLY A 132 -9.69 -3.70 -18.74
N CYS A 133 -8.50 -3.39 -19.24
CA CYS A 133 -7.36 -4.29 -19.29
C CYS A 133 -6.42 -4.08 -18.12
N ASN A 134 -6.05 -5.14 -17.40
CA ASN A 134 -4.97 -5.14 -16.43
C ASN A 134 -3.66 -5.55 -17.13
N HIS A 135 -2.72 -4.61 -17.29
CA HIS A 135 -1.37 -4.90 -17.77
C HIS A 135 -0.49 -5.31 -16.57
N LEU A 136 -0.21 -6.60 -16.45
CA LEU A 136 0.45 -7.16 -15.28
C LEU A 136 1.97 -7.02 -15.36
N ILE A 137 2.58 -6.32 -14.41
CA ILE A 137 4.03 -6.26 -14.25
C ILE A 137 4.46 -7.39 -13.32
N THR A 138 5.03 -8.45 -13.87
CA THR A 138 5.35 -9.67 -13.13
C THR A 138 6.54 -9.53 -12.19
N ASN A 139 7.45 -8.60 -12.46
CA ASN A 139 8.61 -8.31 -11.62
C ASN A 139 8.83 -6.80 -11.45
N PRO A 140 8.08 -6.13 -10.55
CA PRO A 140 8.21 -4.70 -10.34
C PRO A 140 9.54 -4.27 -9.71
N ARG A 141 10.38 -5.22 -9.24
CA ARG A 141 11.73 -4.93 -8.73
C ARG A 141 12.75 -4.75 -9.85
N ASP A 142 12.51 -5.31 -11.02
CA ASP A 142 13.29 -5.03 -12.23
C ASP A 142 12.83 -3.71 -12.86
N MET A 143 13.27 -2.61 -12.28
CA MET A 143 12.87 -1.27 -12.71
C MET A 143 13.19 -0.98 -14.18
N LYS A 144 14.33 -1.49 -14.69
CA LYS A 144 14.69 -1.31 -16.12
C LYS A 144 13.75 -2.06 -17.03
N GLY A 145 13.41 -3.32 -16.70
CA GLY A 145 12.43 -4.10 -17.42
C GLY A 145 11.04 -3.46 -17.34
N PHE A 146 10.67 -2.93 -16.19
CA PHE A 146 9.39 -2.25 -15.98
C PHE A 146 9.28 -0.99 -16.86
N VAL A 147 10.27 -0.10 -16.86
CA VAL A 147 10.28 1.09 -17.74
C VAL A 147 10.21 0.69 -19.22
N LYS A 148 10.89 -0.39 -19.63
CA LYS A 148 10.81 -0.92 -20.99
C LYS A 148 9.39 -1.38 -21.34
N GLU A 149 8.68 -2.04 -20.42
CA GLU A 149 7.28 -2.45 -20.63
C GLU A 149 6.35 -1.24 -20.72
N LEU A 150 6.54 -0.23 -19.87
CA LEU A 150 5.76 1.02 -19.93
C LEU A 150 5.91 1.76 -21.25
N LYS A 151 7.15 1.83 -21.80
CA LYS A 151 7.40 2.45 -23.13
C LYS A 151 6.64 1.74 -24.25
N GLY A 152 6.38 0.45 -24.13
CA GLY A 152 5.66 -0.36 -25.12
C GLY A 152 4.14 -0.40 -24.91
N THR A 153 3.62 0.25 -23.86
CA THR A 153 2.22 0.10 -23.46
C THR A 153 1.55 1.46 -23.36
N ARG A 154 0.48 1.65 -24.13
CA ARG A 154 -0.39 2.80 -23.94
C ARG A 154 -1.35 2.52 -22.80
N PHE A 155 -1.15 3.16 -21.65
CA PHE A 155 -1.94 2.94 -20.43
C PHE A 155 -2.64 4.23 -19.98
N THR A 156 -3.75 4.06 -19.27
CA THR A 156 -4.61 5.16 -18.83
C THR A 156 -4.56 5.38 -17.33
N ALA A 157 -4.06 4.40 -16.58
CA ALA A 157 -3.95 4.47 -15.14
C ALA A 157 -2.76 3.66 -14.60
N ILE A 158 -2.22 4.12 -13.48
CA ILE A 158 -1.23 3.37 -12.71
C ILE A 158 -1.49 3.54 -11.21
N THR A 159 -1.44 2.43 -10.48
CA THR A 159 -1.50 2.42 -9.00
C THR A 159 -0.19 1.91 -8.44
N GLY A 160 0.18 2.40 -7.28
CA GLY A 160 1.41 1.98 -6.63
C GLY A 160 1.57 2.46 -5.20
N VAL A 161 2.69 2.11 -4.61
CA VAL A 161 3.17 2.65 -3.33
C VAL A 161 4.25 3.70 -3.58
N ASN A 162 4.52 4.57 -2.61
CA ASN A 162 5.53 5.63 -2.71
C ASN A 162 6.88 5.13 -3.24
N THR A 163 7.37 4.00 -2.72
CA THR A 163 8.66 3.42 -3.14
C THR A 163 8.69 2.98 -4.60
N LEU A 164 7.55 2.56 -5.17
CA LEU A 164 7.43 2.21 -6.59
C LEU A 164 7.57 3.47 -7.45
N PHE A 165 6.82 4.51 -7.14
CA PHE A 165 6.87 5.78 -7.87
C PHE A 165 8.26 6.41 -7.80
N ASN A 166 8.86 6.43 -6.62
CA ASN A 166 10.24 6.90 -6.44
C ASN A 166 11.24 6.06 -7.24
N GLY A 167 11.09 4.74 -7.26
CA GLY A 167 11.92 3.84 -8.05
C GLY A 167 11.84 4.13 -9.56
N LEU A 168 10.63 4.28 -10.09
CA LEU A 168 10.40 4.64 -11.50
C LEU A 168 11.04 5.98 -11.87
N LEU A 169 10.82 7.01 -11.05
CA LEU A 169 11.39 8.36 -11.24
C LEU A 169 12.92 8.38 -11.24
N ASN A 170 13.58 7.42 -10.62
CA ASN A 170 15.05 7.30 -10.59
C ASN A 170 15.59 6.30 -11.61
N THR A 171 14.71 5.72 -12.45
CA THR A 171 15.12 4.77 -13.49
C THR A 171 15.36 5.50 -14.82
N PRO A 172 16.54 5.33 -15.45
CA PRO A 172 16.84 5.95 -16.73
C PRO A 172 15.77 5.63 -17.79
N GLY A 173 15.36 6.66 -18.54
CA GLY A 173 14.39 6.56 -19.62
C GLY A 173 12.92 6.53 -19.18
N PHE A 174 12.63 6.70 -17.89
CA PHE A 174 11.26 6.85 -17.42
C PHE A 174 10.62 8.15 -17.93
N ASP A 175 11.41 9.22 -18.00
CA ASP A 175 11.02 10.54 -18.52
C ASP A 175 10.80 10.59 -20.04
N GLU A 176 11.17 9.53 -20.76
CA GLU A 176 10.93 9.39 -22.21
C GLU A 176 9.58 8.70 -22.53
N ILE A 177 8.81 8.27 -21.53
CA ILE A 177 7.52 7.61 -21.71
C ILE A 177 6.46 8.66 -22.13
N ASP A 178 5.62 8.28 -23.07
CA ASP A 178 4.44 9.09 -23.43
C ASP A 178 3.31 8.88 -22.39
N PHE A 179 3.09 9.89 -21.56
CA PHE A 179 2.04 9.90 -20.52
C PHE A 179 0.73 10.57 -21.01
N SER A 180 0.61 10.94 -22.28
CA SER A 180 -0.55 11.70 -22.80
C SER A 180 -1.89 10.96 -22.64
N SER A 181 -1.87 9.65 -22.56
CA SER A 181 -3.07 8.82 -22.34
C SER A 181 -3.42 8.60 -20.87
N VAL A 182 -2.56 9.00 -19.93
CA VAL A 182 -2.76 8.73 -18.50
C VAL A 182 -3.80 9.69 -17.93
N LYS A 183 -4.89 9.12 -17.44
CA LYS A 183 -6.03 9.86 -16.87
C LYS A 183 -5.84 10.11 -15.37
N PHE A 184 -5.27 9.13 -14.65
CA PHE A 184 -4.96 9.29 -13.23
C PHE A 184 -3.80 8.39 -12.76
N THR A 185 -3.16 8.83 -11.69
CA THR A 185 -2.14 8.05 -10.96
C THR A 185 -2.48 8.06 -9.47
N LEU A 186 -2.50 6.87 -8.84
CA LEU A 186 -3.00 6.68 -7.49
C LEU A 186 -1.96 6.02 -6.59
N GLY A 187 -1.53 6.74 -5.58
CA GLY A 187 -0.67 6.24 -4.51
C GLY A 187 -1.49 5.76 -3.31
N GLY A 188 -1.09 4.65 -2.71
CA GLY A 188 -1.78 4.14 -1.52
C GLY A 188 -0.97 3.08 -0.79
N GLY A 189 -1.52 2.64 0.34
CA GLY A 189 -0.92 1.60 1.15
C GLY A 189 0.22 2.05 2.06
N MET A 190 0.81 3.21 1.80
CA MET A 190 1.72 3.98 2.66
C MET A 190 1.63 5.44 2.24
N ALA A 191 2.08 6.36 3.10
CA ALA A 191 2.11 7.78 2.79
C ALA A 191 2.89 8.05 1.50
N VAL A 192 2.36 8.93 0.66
CA VAL A 192 3.06 9.46 -0.51
C VAL A 192 3.87 10.67 -0.07
N GLN A 193 5.18 10.63 -0.27
CA GLN A 193 6.05 11.74 0.07
C GLN A 193 5.86 12.90 -0.92
N ARG A 194 5.79 14.12 -0.40
CA ARG A 194 5.62 15.34 -1.21
C ARG A 194 6.66 15.45 -2.32
N ALA A 195 7.94 15.20 -1.99
CA ALA A 195 9.03 15.23 -2.98
C ALA A 195 8.82 14.27 -4.16
N VAL A 196 8.24 13.09 -3.88
CA VAL A 196 7.91 12.10 -4.92
C VAL A 196 6.73 12.57 -5.76
N ALA A 197 5.66 13.05 -5.12
CA ALA A 197 4.46 13.51 -5.80
C ALA A 197 4.73 14.71 -6.72
N GLU A 198 5.47 15.71 -6.26
CA GLU A 198 5.83 16.90 -7.04
C GLU A 198 6.72 16.53 -8.24
N ARG A 199 7.71 15.67 -8.04
CA ARG A 199 8.57 15.19 -9.12
C ARG A 199 7.79 14.32 -10.12
N TRP A 200 6.86 13.48 -9.64
CA TRP A 200 5.98 12.69 -10.49
C TRP A 200 5.17 13.57 -11.43
N LYS A 201 4.50 14.58 -10.89
CA LYS A 201 3.74 15.54 -11.68
C LYS A 201 4.60 16.28 -12.69
N LYS A 202 5.81 16.72 -12.29
CA LYS A 202 6.75 17.39 -13.19
C LYS A 202 7.16 16.53 -14.38
N VAL A 203 7.34 15.21 -14.19
CA VAL A 203 7.76 14.29 -15.24
C VAL A 203 6.59 13.82 -16.10
N THR A 204 5.45 13.49 -15.48
CA THR A 204 4.33 12.84 -16.18
C THR A 204 3.24 13.81 -16.62
N GLY A 205 3.19 15.02 -16.05
CA GLY A 205 2.07 15.96 -16.22
C GLY A 205 0.82 15.60 -15.39
N VAL A 206 0.78 14.42 -14.76
CA VAL A 206 -0.38 13.92 -14.02
C VAL A 206 -0.13 13.97 -12.52
N THR A 207 -1.09 14.49 -11.75
CA THR A 207 -0.97 14.53 -10.28
C THR A 207 -1.01 13.13 -9.70
N LEU A 208 -0.04 12.79 -8.83
CA LEU A 208 -0.07 11.58 -8.02
C LEU A 208 -1.01 11.83 -6.85
N VAL A 209 -2.24 11.37 -6.94
CA VAL A 209 -3.22 11.49 -5.86
C VAL A 209 -3.08 10.36 -4.86
N GLU A 210 -3.36 10.64 -3.60
CA GLU A 210 -3.29 9.65 -2.53
C GLU A 210 -4.65 9.06 -2.21
N ALA A 211 -4.67 7.76 -1.91
CA ALA A 211 -5.82 7.04 -1.41
C ALA A 211 -5.44 6.26 -0.15
N TYR A 212 -6.37 6.19 0.77
CA TYR A 212 -6.24 5.49 2.04
C TYR A 212 -7.22 4.34 2.14
N GLY A 213 -6.75 3.29 2.78
CA GLY A 213 -7.55 2.14 3.12
C GLY A 213 -6.74 1.05 3.77
N LEU A 214 -7.45 0.07 4.29
CA LEU A 214 -6.91 -1.08 5.00
C LEU A 214 -7.47 -2.37 4.38
N THR A 215 -6.89 -3.50 4.75
CA THR A 215 -7.47 -4.79 4.41
C THR A 215 -8.90 -4.89 4.98
N GLU A 216 -9.09 -4.35 6.15
CA GLU A 216 -10.33 -4.29 6.91
C GLU A 216 -11.42 -3.40 6.27
N THR A 217 -11.06 -2.59 5.25
CA THR A 217 -12.01 -1.73 4.49
C THR A 217 -12.16 -2.09 3.01
N SER A 218 -11.65 -3.23 2.55
CA SER A 218 -11.91 -3.89 1.25
C SER A 218 -11.36 -3.27 -0.06
N PRO A 219 -10.39 -2.38 -0.21
CA PRO A 219 -9.65 -1.71 0.83
C PRO A 219 -10.03 -0.24 1.04
N ALA A 220 -10.70 0.42 0.07
CA ALA A 220 -10.77 1.88 0.02
C ALA A 220 -11.68 2.46 1.10
N ALA A 221 -11.23 3.53 1.75
CA ALA A 221 -12.00 4.30 2.71
C ALA A 221 -12.01 5.79 2.38
N CYS A 222 -10.85 6.37 2.05
CA CYS A 222 -10.74 7.75 1.61
C CYS A 222 -9.92 7.82 0.31
N ILE A 223 -10.31 8.68 -0.60
CA ILE A 223 -9.62 8.92 -1.87
C ILE A 223 -9.64 10.42 -2.18
N ASN A 224 -8.52 10.99 -2.59
CA ASN A 224 -8.51 12.35 -3.11
C ASN A 224 -9.32 12.43 -4.42
N PRO A 225 -9.94 13.58 -4.72
CA PRO A 225 -10.50 13.83 -6.05
C PRO A 225 -9.43 13.58 -7.13
N LEU A 226 -9.76 12.76 -8.13
CA LEU A 226 -8.79 12.39 -9.19
C LEU A 226 -8.45 13.57 -10.10
N THR A 227 -9.26 14.62 -10.06
CA THR A 227 -9.05 15.89 -10.75
C THR A 227 -8.24 16.90 -9.93
N LEU A 228 -7.71 16.48 -8.78
CA LEU A 228 -6.91 17.36 -7.92
C LEU A 228 -5.73 17.95 -8.71
N PRO A 229 -5.62 19.27 -8.81
CA PRO A 229 -4.59 19.88 -9.63
C PRO A 229 -3.18 19.64 -9.10
N GLU A 230 -3.02 19.55 -7.77
CA GLU A 230 -1.73 19.36 -7.12
C GLU A 230 -1.84 18.45 -5.89
N TYR A 231 -0.73 17.84 -5.51
CA TYR A 231 -0.64 17.04 -4.30
C TYR A 231 -0.88 17.91 -3.05
N ASN A 232 -1.86 17.50 -2.23
CA ASN A 232 -2.26 18.24 -1.03
C ASN A 232 -1.78 17.63 0.29
N GLY A 233 -1.22 16.43 0.28
CA GLY A 233 -0.78 15.71 1.48
C GLY A 233 -1.91 15.03 2.27
N ALA A 234 -3.16 15.16 1.81
CA ALA A 234 -4.30 14.49 2.41
C ALA A 234 -4.45 13.07 1.86
N ILE A 235 -5.04 12.18 2.65
CA ILE A 235 -5.48 10.86 2.19
C ILE A 235 -6.82 10.92 1.42
N GLY A 236 -7.43 12.09 1.34
CA GLY A 236 -8.63 12.38 0.60
C GLY A 236 -9.88 12.54 1.46
N LEU A 237 -11.01 12.44 0.78
CA LEU A 237 -12.36 12.49 1.35
C LEU A 237 -12.89 11.06 1.50
N PRO A 238 -13.81 10.79 2.45
CA PRO A 238 -14.51 9.53 2.52
C PRO A 238 -15.21 9.21 1.20
N ILE A 239 -15.09 7.98 0.73
CA ILE A 239 -15.79 7.53 -0.49
C ILE A 239 -17.29 7.38 -0.22
N PRO A 240 -18.16 7.32 -1.26
CA PRO A 240 -19.61 7.25 -1.08
C PRO A 240 -20.05 6.21 -0.05
N SER A 241 -21.05 6.53 0.77
CA SER A 241 -21.60 5.67 1.82
C SER A 241 -20.58 5.27 2.90
N THR A 242 -19.55 6.10 3.12
CA THR A 242 -18.54 5.91 4.16
C THR A 242 -18.58 7.09 5.11
N ASP A 243 -18.75 6.80 6.39
CA ASP A 243 -18.59 7.76 7.46
C ASP A 243 -17.18 7.65 8.01
N ALA A 244 -16.53 8.79 8.27
CA ALA A 244 -15.23 8.87 8.89
C ALA A 244 -15.22 9.97 9.96
N CYS A 245 -14.58 9.70 11.09
CA CYS A 245 -14.42 10.69 12.16
C CYS A 245 -13.09 10.48 12.88
N ILE A 246 -12.69 11.49 13.65
CA ILE A 246 -11.52 11.44 14.53
C ILE A 246 -12.02 11.27 15.96
N LYS A 247 -11.52 10.26 16.68
CA LYS A 247 -11.90 9.99 18.08
C LYS A 247 -10.70 10.10 19.02
N ASP A 248 -10.97 10.53 20.25
CA ASP A 248 -10.00 10.44 21.35
C ASP A 248 -9.96 9.02 21.95
N ASP A 249 -9.09 8.81 22.94
CA ASP A 249 -8.98 7.52 23.64
C ASP A 249 -10.22 7.14 24.47
N ASN A 250 -11.13 8.09 24.72
CA ASN A 250 -12.41 7.87 25.40
C ASN A 250 -13.57 7.59 24.44
N GLY A 251 -13.32 7.62 23.12
CA GLY A 251 -14.32 7.41 22.07
C GLY A 251 -15.11 8.67 21.70
N ASN A 252 -14.78 9.86 22.23
CA ASN A 252 -15.42 11.11 21.85
C ASN A 252 -14.91 11.58 20.48
N ILE A 253 -15.84 12.09 19.66
CA ILE A 253 -15.49 12.70 18.38
C ILE A 253 -14.82 14.06 18.66
N LEU A 254 -13.64 14.25 18.08
CA LEU A 254 -12.82 15.46 18.21
C LEU A 254 -13.24 16.55 17.22
N ALA A 255 -12.89 17.79 17.55
CA ALA A 255 -13.13 18.94 16.68
C ALA A 255 -12.18 18.97 15.46
N LEU A 256 -12.51 19.81 14.47
CA LEU A 256 -11.67 20.01 13.29
C LEU A 256 -10.26 20.44 13.66
N GLY A 257 -9.28 19.85 13.02
CA GLY A 257 -7.85 20.12 13.24
C GLY A 257 -7.23 19.37 14.41
N GLU A 258 -8.03 18.81 15.32
CA GLU A 258 -7.50 17.99 16.42
C GLU A 258 -7.03 16.61 15.92
N VAL A 259 -6.00 16.09 16.59
CA VAL A 259 -5.37 14.80 16.24
C VAL A 259 -5.92 13.71 17.16
N GLY A 260 -6.46 12.66 16.57
CA GLY A 260 -6.95 11.47 17.25
C GLY A 260 -6.94 10.25 16.34
N GLU A 261 -7.56 9.18 16.76
CA GLU A 261 -7.67 7.96 15.95
C GLU A 261 -8.72 8.13 14.84
N LEU A 262 -8.34 7.80 13.61
CA LEU A 262 -9.28 7.71 12.50
C LEU A 262 -10.20 6.51 12.68
N CYS A 263 -11.50 6.75 12.72
CA CYS A 263 -12.53 5.72 12.79
C CYS A 263 -13.38 5.75 11.53
N ILE A 264 -13.72 4.58 11.01
CA ILE A 264 -14.41 4.41 9.72
C ILE A 264 -15.63 3.51 9.90
N LYS A 265 -16.74 3.90 9.31
CA LYS A 265 -17.95 3.10 9.25
C LYS A 265 -18.50 3.10 7.83
N GLY A 266 -18.85 1.92 7.30
CA GLY A 266 -19.37 1.79 5.95
C GLY A 266 -19.56 0.34 5.52
N PRO A 267 -20.26 0.12 4.39
CA PRO A 267 -20.57 -1.23 3.90
C PRO A 267 -19.34 -2.03 3.48
N GLN A 268 -18.21 -1.39 3.25
CA GLN A 268 -16.94 -2.01 2.89
C GLN A 268 -16.15 -2.51 4.11
N VAL A 269 -16.54 -2.16 5.33
CA VAL A 269 -15.88 -2.62 6.56
C VAL A 269 -16.08 -4.12 6.74
N MET A 270 -15.01 -4.85 7.03
CA MET A 270 -15.00 -6.30 7.22
C MET A 270 -16.02 -6.78 8.24
N LYS A 271 -16.39 -8.05 8.14
CA LYS A 271 -17.25 -8.72 9.15
C LYS A 271 -16.54 -8.92 10.50
N GLY A 272 -15.22 -8.94 10.50
CA GLY A 272 -14.34 -9.19 11.64
C GLY A 272 -13.13 -10.05 11.26
N TYR A 273 -12.34 -10.46 12.26
CA TYR A 273 -11.23 -11.37 12.06
C TYR A 273 -11.63 -12.84 12.25
N TRP A 274 -11.22 -13.70 11.34
CA TRP A 274 -11.53 -15.13 11.35
C TRP A 274 -11.02 -15.79 12.64
N GLN A 275 -11.96 -16.41 13.40
CA GLN A 275 -11.67 -17.09 14.67
C GLN A 275 -10.94 -16.21 15.72
N ARG A 276 -11.19 -14.88 15.69
CA ARG A 276 -10.60 -13.91 16.58
C ARG A 276 -11.66 -12.91 17.10
N PRO A 277 -12.62 -13.38 17.94
CA PRO A 277 -13.71 -12.51 18.40
C PRO A 277 -13.23 -11.34 19.27
N GLU A 278 -12.21 -11.55 20.12
CA GLU A 278 -11.68 -10.50 20.99
C GLU A 278 -11.02 -9.37 20.18
N GLU A 279 -10.16 -9.74 19.21
CA GLU A 279 -9.53 -8.76 18.35
C GLU A 279 -10.52 -8.07 17.42
N THR A 280 -11.64 -8.77 17.08
CA THR A 280 -12.73 -8.16 16.32
C THR A 280 -13.45 -7.11 17.16
N ALA A 281 -13.77 -7.42 18.43
CA ALA A 281 -14.44 -6.49 19.35
C ALA A 281 -13.54 -5.27 19.70
N THR A 282 -12.20 -5.43 19.65
CA THR A 282 -11.26 -4.32 19.81
C THR A 282 -11.20 -3.44 18.56
N ALA A 283 -11.31 -4.06 17.37
CA ALA A 283 -11.19 -3.34 16.12
C ALA A 283 -12.47 -2.67 15.67
N ILE A 284 -13.65 -3.26 15.98
CA ILE A 284 -14.97 -2.72 15.61
C ILE A 284 -15.77 -2.55 16.88
N ASP A 285 -16.11 -1.30 17.20
CA ASP A 285 -16.89 -0.97 18.40
C ASP A 285 -18.37 -1.36 18.27
N ALA A 286 -19.12 -1.22 19.36
CA ALA A 286 -20.54 -1.58 19.43
C ALA A 286 -21.41 -0.75 18.48
N ASP A 287 -20.98 0.45 18.10
CA ASP A 287 -21.67 1.33 17.16
C ASP A 287 -21.29 1.05 15.70
N GLY A 288 -20.40 0.08 15.45
CA GLY A 288 -19.94 -0.36 14.13
C GLY A 288 -18.82 0.49 13.53
N TRP A 289 -18.10 1.26 14.32
CA TRP A 289 -16.91 1.99 13.88
C TRP A 289 -15.68 1.08 13.91
N LEU A 290 -14.97 1.03 12.80
CA LEU A 290 -13.65 0.40 12.72
C LEU A 290 -12.62 1.38 13.24
N HIS A 291 -11.91 1.02 14.30
CA HIS A 291 -10.73 1.68 14.82
C HIS A 291 -9.51 1.29 13.98
N THR A 292 -8.95 2.26 13.24
CA THR A 292 -7.91 1.96 12.26
C THR A 292 -6.52 1.77 12.87
N GLY A 293 -6.30 2.30 14.06
CA GLY A 293 -4.98 2.42 14.68
C GLY A 293 -4.10 3.48 14.04
N ASP A 294 -4.64 4.27 13.12
CA ASP A 294 -3.93 5.37 12.45
C ASP A 294 -4.39 6.71 13.05
N MET A 295 -3.43 7.53 13.48
CA MET A 295 -3.68 8.87 14.00
C MET A 295 -3.86 9.83 12.84
N ALA A 296 -4.91 10.63 12.88
CA ALA A 296 -5.27 11.54 11.80
C ALA A 296 -5.92 12.82 12.33
N LYS A 297 -6.10 13.78 11.45
CA LYS A 297 -6.90 14.99 11.66
C LYS A 297 -7.74 15.28 10.43
N MET A 298 -8.80 16.05 10.59
CA MET A 298 -9.68 16.50 9.50
C MET A 298 -9.63 18.05 9.43
N ASP A 299 -9.57 18.58 8.21
CA ASP A 299 -9.64 20.02 7.97
C ASP A 299 -11.09 20.53 7.75
N GLU A 300 -11.23 21.85 7.60
CA GLU A 300 -12.54 22.50 7.37
C GLU A 300 -13.17 22.12 6.01
N GLN A 301 -12.40 21.59 5.07
CA GLN A 301 -12.90 21.13 3.77
C GLN A 301 -13.30 19.64 3.78
N GLY A 302 -13.11 18.98 4.94
CA GLY A 302 -13.40 17.55 5.13
C GLY A 302 -12.31 16.60 4.67
N PHE A 303 -11.12 17.10 4.28
CA PHE A 303 -9.99 16.25 3.97
C PHE A 303 -9.35 15.67 5.22
N PHE A 304 -9.04 14.39 5.18
CA PHE A 304 -8.33 13.71 6.24
C PHE A 304 -6.82 13.65 5.94
N TYR A 305 -6.03 13.80 6.98
CA TYR A 305 -4.57 13.75 6.94
C TYR A 305 -4.08 12.71 7.93
N ILE A 306 -3.38 11.67 7.48
CA ILE A 306 -2.70 10.76 8.39
C ILE A 306 -1.50 11.48 8.98
N VAL A 307 -1.43 11.48 10.30
CA VAL A 307 -0.26 11.98 11.03
C VAL A 307 0.76 10.85 11.18
N ASP A 308 0.34 9.71 11.72
CA ASP A 308 1.11 8.46 11.73
C ASP A 308 0.28 7.30 12.30
N ARG A 309 0.92 6.14 12.52
CA ARG A 309 0.34 5.04 13.26
C ARG A 309 0.50 5.23 14.76
N LYS A 310 -0.56 4.99 15.52
CA LYS A 310 -0.55 5.09 17.00
C LYS A 310 0.63 4.35 17.63
N LYS A 311 0.96 3.15 17.13
CA LYS A 311 2.06 2.30 17.61
C LYS A 311 3.46 2.67 17.10
N ASP A 312 3.57 3.47 16.04
CA ASP A 312 4.85 3.90 15.45
C ASP A 312 5.27 5.29 15.94
N MET A 313 4.37 5.96 16.66
CA MET A 313 4.63 7.25 17.32
C MET A 313 5.82 7.12 18.29
N ILE A 314 6.71 8.09 18.21
CA ILE A 314 7.92 8.16 19.03
C ILE A 314 7.65 9.11 20.21
N LEU A 315 7.91 8.66 21.43
CA LEU A 315 7.66 9.47 22.63
C LEU A 315 8.97 10.09 23.12
N VAL A 316 9.25 11.33 22.71
CA VAL A 316 10.48 12.05 23.08
C VAL A 316 10.18 13.01 24.25
N SER A 317 10.65 12.70 25.45
CA SER A 317 10.43 13.53 26.65
C SER A 317 8.96 13.92 26.90
N GLY A 318 8.04 12.99 26.60
CA GLY A 318 6.59 13.22 26.71
C GLY A 318 5.93 13.87 25.51
N PHE A 319 6.70 14.26 24.48
CA PHE A 319 6.17 14.82 23.24
C PHE A 319 6.00 13.75 22.18
N ASN A 320 4.85 13.77 21.50
CA ASN A 320 4.58 12.89 20.38
C ASN A 320 5.35 13.35 19.14
N VAL A 321 6.20 12.50 18.61
CA VAL A 321 6.89 12.69 17.34
C VAL A 321 6.39 11.65 16.36
N TYR A 322 5.94 12.10 15.21
CA TYR A 322 5.39 11.28 14.16
C TYR A 322 6.45 11.00 13.09
N PRO A 323 6.84 9.72 12.89
CA PRO A 323 7.84 9.34 11.89
C PRO A 323 7.61 9.93 10.51
N ASN A 324 6.36 9.96 10.01
CA ASN A 324 6.05 10.47 8.68
C ASN A 324 6.45 11.93 8.51
N GLU A 325 6.24 12.78 9.53
CA GLU A 325 6.63 14.19 9.48
C GLU A 325 8.15 14.37 9.35
N VAL A 326 8.91 13.55 10.08
CA VAL A 326 10.38 13.56 10.00
C VAL A 326 10.86 13.05 8.66
N GLU A 327 10.24 11.97 8.17
CA GLU A 327 10.55 11.36 6.86
C GLU A 327 10.29 12.34 5.71
N ASP A 328 9.17 13.05 5.73
CA ASP A 328 8.82 14.03 4.69
C ASP A 328 9.84 15.16 4.60
N VAL A 329 10.25 15.72 5.74
CA VAL A 329 11.27 16.78 5.76
C VAL A 329 12.59 16.27 5.21
N ILE A 330 13.05 15.10 5.63
CA ILE A 330 14.35 14.56 5.19
C ILE A 330 14.32 14.10 3.73
N ALA A 331 13.19 13.59 3.24
CA ALA A 331 13.02 13.20 1.86
C ALA A 331 13.14 14.37 0.86
N MET A 332 12.92 15.61 1.31
CA MET A 332 13.13 16.81 0.48
C MET A 332 14.61 17.11 0.19
N MET A 333 15.55 16.48 0.89
CA MET A 333 16.97 16.68 0.64
C MET A 333 17.42 16.01 -0.68
N PRO A 334 18.07 16.74 -1.61
CA PRO A 334 18.44 16.17 -2.92
C PRO A 334 19.34 14.92 -2.86
N GLY A 335 20.11 14.76 -1.78
CA GLY A 335 21.01 13.63 -1.56
C GLY A 335 20.35 12.38 -0.98
N VAL A 336 19.06 12.41 -0.66
CA VAL A 336 18.30 11.29 -0.07
C VAL A 336 17.55 10.54 -1.18
N LEU A 337 17.69 9.20 -1.20
CA LEU A 337 16.91 8.32 -2.07
C LEU A 337 15.68 7.78 -1.34
N GLU A 338 15.89 7.27 -0.13
CA GLU A 338 14.82 6.75 0.76
C GLU A 338 15.18 7.08 2.20
N VAL A 339 14.16 7.25 3.03
CA VAL A 339 14.30 7.50 4.47
C VAL A 339 13.20 6.80 5.24
N ALA A 340 13.56 6.32 6.44
CA ALA A 340 12.61 5.86 7.44
C ALA A 340 13.01 6.40 8.82
N ALA A 341 12.04 6.83 9.62
CA ALA A 341 12.23 7.28 10.98
C ALA A 341 11.64 6.27 11.98
N VAL A 342 12.34 6.05 13.08
CA VAL A 342 11.91 5.16 14.16
C VAL A 342 12.34 5.72 15.51
N GLY A 343 11.57 5.40 16.57
CA GLY A 343 11.99 5.61 17.95
C GLY A 343 12.98 4.53 18.39
N VAL A 344 14.01 4.94 19.11
CA VAL A 344 14.92 4.04 19.80
C VAL A 344 15.05 4.47 21.27
N PRO A 345 15.17 3.54 22.22
CA PRO A 345 15.24 3.86 23.64
C PRO A 345 16.38 4.83 23.97
N ASP A 346 16.12 5.76 24.87
CA ASP A 346 17.10 6.71 25.41
C ASP A 346 16.84 6.94 26.90
N GLU A 347 17.86 6.84 27.72
CA GLU A 347 17.75 6.93 29.20
C GLU A 347 17.20 8.28 29.69
N LYS A 348 17.42 9.37 28.94
CA LYS A 348 17.02 10.73 29.35
C LYS A 348 15.68 11.15 28.82
N SER A 349 15.35 10.73 27.60
CA SER A 349 14.18 11.20 26.84
C SER A 349 13.07 10.16 26.69
N GLY A 350 13.28 8.93 27.22
CA GLY A 350 12.44 7.77 26.93
C GLY A 350 12.76 7.19 25.58
N GLU A 351 12.53 7.93 24.52
CA GLU A 351 12.96 7.61 23.15
C GLU A 351 13.66 8.81 22.49
N VAL A 352 14.42 8.52 21.45
CA VAL A 352 14.97 9.52 20.52
C VAL A 352 14.70 9.12 19.08
N VAL A 353 14.62 10.12 18.21
CA VAL A 353 14.42 9.89 16.78
C VAL A 353 15.71 9.36 16.14
N LYS A 354 15.61 8.20 15.51
CA LYS A 354 16.61 7.63 14.61
C LYS A 354 16.07 7.68 13.19
N VAL A 355 16.88 8.17 12.23
CA VAL A 355 16.58 8.09 10.81
C VAL A 355 17.55 7.14 10.13
N VAL A 356 17.01 6.30 9.25
CA VAL A 356 17.76 5.36 8.42
C VAL A 356 17.59 5.77 6.97
N ILE A 357 18.69 6.08 6.30
CA ILE A 357 18.68 6.73 4.98
C ILE A 357 19.41 5.88 3.95
N VAL A 358 18.82 5.75 2.78
CA VAL A 358 19.51 5.29 1.57
C VAL A 358 19.96 6.52 0.81
N LYS A 359 21.26 6.63 0.60
CA LYS A 359 21.86 7.78 -0.11
C LYS A 359 21.59 7.72 -1.60
N LYS A 360 21.24 8.87 -2.17
CA LYS A 360 21.29 9.13 -3.61
C LYS A 360 22.63 9.78 -3.99
N ASP A 361 23.10 10.72 -3.14
CA ASP A 361 24.41 11.32 -3.22
C ASP A 361 25.38 10.66 -2.22
N PRO A 362 26.48 10.03 -2.68
CA PRO A 362 27.47 9.43 -1.77
C PRO A 362 28.06 10.41 -0.75
N ASN A 363 28.11 11.71 -1.09
CA ASN A 363 28.67 12.75 -0.24
C ASN A 363 27.74 13.21 0.90
N LEU A 364 26.49 12.76 0.93
CA LEU A 364 25.55 13.09 2.01
C LEU A 364 26.12 12.63 3.35
N THR A 365 26.24 13.54 4.31
CA THR A 365 26.75 13.28 5.66
C THR A 365 25.62 13.33 6.70
N ALA A 366 25.85 12.74 7.89
CA ALA A 366 24.92 12.80 9.00
C ALA A 366 24.71 14.23 9.49
N GLU A 367 25.77 15.04 9.49
CA GLU A 367 25.69 16.47 9.86
C GLU A 367 24.78 17.25 8.93
N MET A 368 24.89 17.07 7.63
CA MET A 368 23.98 17.72 6.66
C MET A 368 22.52 17.36 6.93
N VAL A 369 22.23 16.09 7.24
CA VAL A 369 20.87 15.63 7.59
C VAL A 369 20.38 16.30 8.86
N LYS A 370 21.22 16.36 9.90
CA LYS A 370 20.89 17.00 11.17
C LYS A 370 20.68 18.51 11.03
N GLU A 371 21.49 19.18 10.21
CA GLU A 371 21.33 20.61 9.93
C GLU A 371 20.02 20.89 9.20
N HIS A 372 19.71 20.11 8.18
CA HIS A 372 18.44 20.22 7.46
C HIS A 372 17.25 20.00 8.38
N ALA A 373 17.30 18.98 9.25
CA ALA A 373 16.26 18.73 10.24
C ALA A 373 16.12 19.89 11.23
N ARG A 374 17.22 20.49 11.72
CA ARG A 374 17.17 21.66 12.62
C ARG A 374 16.52 22.89 11.98
N ALA A 375 16.72 23.08 10.69
CA ALA A 375 16.14 24.21 9.96
C ALA A 375 14.63 24.04 9.70
N ASN A 376 14.10 22.81 9.72
CA ASN A 376 12.75 22.53 9.23
C ASN A 376 11.84 21.82 10.25
N LEU A 377 12.38 21.37 11.41
CA LEU A 377 11.64 20.65 12.43
C LEU A 377 11.80 21.34 13.81
N THR A 378 10.84 21.13 14.69
CA THR A 378 10.95 21.53 16.10
C THR A 378 11.96 20.67 16.86
N GLY A 379 12.66 21.22 17.84
CA GLY A 379 13.82 20.62 18.50
C GLY A 379 13.67 19.16 18.97
N TYR A 380 12.53 18.80 19.57
CA TYR A 380 12.31 17.42 20.04
C TYR A 380 12.09 16.41 18.90
N LYS A 381 11.83 16.87 17.65
CA LYS A 381 11.69 16.05 16.44
C LYS A 381 13.02 15.83 15.71
N HIS A 382 14.11 16.49 16.13
CA HIS A 382 15.40 16.35 15.48
C HIS A 382 15.96 14.95 15.62
N PRO A 383 16.40 14.30 14.54
CA PRO A 383 17.03 13.00 14.62
C PRO A 383 18.37 13.10 15.37
N ARG A 384 18.47 12.35 16.46
CA ARG A 384 19.74 12.24 17.19
C ARG A 384 20.66 11.23 16.53
N ILE A 385 20.10 10.18 15.91
CA ILE A 385 20.83 9.12 15.25
C ILE A 385 20.52 9.16 13.75
N VAL A 386 21.57 9.19 12.94
CA VAL A 386 21.49 9.08 11.48
C VAL A 386 22.30 7.86 11.06
N GLU A 387 21.63 6.88 10.47
CA GLU A 387 22.23 5.65 9.95
C GLU A 387 22.09 5.63 8.43
N PHE A 388 23.14 5.19 7.72
CA PHE A 388 23.09 5.00 6.28
C PHE A 388 23.10 3.53 5.92
N ARG A 389 22.18 3.13 5.02
CA ARG A 389 22.09 1.76 4.50
C ARG A 389 22.10 1.75 2.99
N LYS A 390 22.40 0.58 2.40
CA LYS A 390 22.29 0.38 0.95
C LYS A 390 20.84 0.25 0.51
N GLU A 391 19.98 -0.31 1.37
CA GLU A 391 18.55 -0.50 1.15
C GLU A 391 17.79 -0.51 2.48
N LEU A 392 16.51 -0.18 2.45
CA LEU A 392 15.61 -0.35 3.60
C LEU A 392 14.89 -1.69 3.51
N PRO A 393 14.61 -2.36 4.65
CA PRO A 393 13.82 -3.58 4.68
C PRO A 393 12.38 -3.27 4.23
N LYS A 394 11.86 -4.09 3.32
CA LYS A 394 10.53 -3.89 2.72
C LYS A 394 9.72 -5.17 2.69
N THR A 395 8.42 -5.04 2.80
CA THR A 395 7.47 -6.11 2.51
C THR A 395 7.49 -6.48 1.02
N ASN A 396 6.79 -7.55 0.66
CA ASN A 396 6.62 -7.94 -0.75
C ASN A 396 5.86 -6.90 -1.59
N VAL A 397 5.09 -6.02 -0.95
CA VAL A 397 4.36 -4.91 -1.59
C VAL A 397 5.12 -3.58 -1.55
N GLY A 398 6.38 -3.58 -1.11
CA GLY A 398 7.23 -2.39 -1.10
C GLY A 398 7.09 -1.47 0.12
N LYS A 399 6.30 -1.83 1.14
CA LYS A 399 6.21 -1.06 2.40
C LYS A 399 7.46 -1.24 3.24
N ILE A 400 7.98 -0.15 3.82
CA ILE A 400 9.14 -0.19 4.72
C ILE A 400 8.76 -0.88 6.03
N LEU A 401 9.61 -1.80 6.49
CA LEU A 401 9.45 -2.54 7.75
C LEU A 401 10.16 -1.82 8.90
N ARG A 402 9.52 -0.76 9.44
CA ARG A 402 10.10 0.07 10.51
C ARG A 402 10.55 -0.75 11.73
N ARG A 403 9.84 -1.83 12.09
CA ARG A 403 10.24 -2.70 13.21
C ARG A 403 11.67 -3.25 13.09
N GLU A 404 12.11 -3.61 11.88
CA GLU A 404 13.45 -4.14 11.63
C GLU A 404 14.54 -3.06 11.68
N LEU A 405 14.16 -1.78 11.78
CA LEU A 405 15.06 -0.65 11.92
C LEU A 405 15.25 -0.23 13.40
N ARG A 406 14.31 -0.62 14.30
CA ARG A 406 14.38 -0.35 15.74
C ARG A 406 15.43 -1.22 16.43
N ASP A 407 15.46 -2.52 16.09
CA ASP A 407 16.19 -3.56 16.83
C ASP A 407 17.66 -3.72 16.39
N THR A 408 18.14 -2.93 15.44
CA THR A 408 19.52 -3.04 14.95
C THR A 408 20.40 -2.00 15.63
N PRO A 409 21.44 -2.42 16.40
CA PRO A 409 22.45 -1.48 16.90
C PRO A 409 23.07 -0.72 15.73
N ALA A 410 23.33 0.57 15.92
CA ALA A 410 24.13 1.35 14.97
C ALA A 410 25.49 0.66 14.78
N GLN A 411 25.81 0.25 13.55
CA GLN A 411 27.12 -0.27 13.17
C GLN A 411 28.10 0.87 12.99
#